data_68006f2564eed8b789438be0d1921983
#
_entry.id   68006f2564eed8b789438be0d1921983
#
_cell.length_a   1.000
_cell.length_b   1.000
_cell.length_c   1.000
_cell.angle_alpha   90.00
_cell.angle_beta   90.00
_cell.angle_gamma   90.00
#
_symmetry.space_group_name_H-M   'P 1'
#
loop_
_entity.id
_entity.type
_entity.pdbx_description
1 polymer ?
#
loop_
_entity_poly.entity_id
_entity_poly.type
_entity_poly.pdbx_seq_one_letter_code
_entity_poly.pdbx_strand_id
1 'polypeptide(L)'
;MSELTDGSVESTAVEASVDEVLAQELVERARSEGVELVGPGGLLTGLTKSVLETALEAEMDEHLGYPKHAAAGRNTGNSRNGTRSKTVLTDVGEVELQVPRDRDGSFEPQIVRKRQRRMTGVDELVISLAAKGLTTGEVAAHLADVYGAEVSKDTISRITDQVVEELAGWQARPLDRVYPVVFIDAIHVKLRDGKVVNRPVYTVVGVSVEGERDVLGLWVGDGSEGAKYWHQILSEILNRGTVDVCIVVCDGLKGLPDAIGDVWPQAIVQTCVLHLIRNSFRYASRADWAQLAKDLRPVYSAATEQAAKAALDELEAKWGERYPAIIRLWHNAWPEFVPFLSYSPEIRRIIYSTNAIESMHARFRRAIRARGHFPNEQAALKCLYLTIRSLDPTGRGRQRWSNRWKPALNAFAVTFEGRIETIN
;
A
#
# COMPACT_ATOMS: atom_id res chain seq x y z
N MET A 1 68.41 20.87 -15.31
CA MET A 1 68.39 19.42 -15.38
C MET A 1 67.36 19.00 -14.35
N SER A 2 66.26 18.48 -14.59
CA SER A 2 65.68 18.00 -15.85
C SER A 2 64.48 17.12 -15.51
N GLU A 3 63.73 16.96 -16.44
CA GLU A 3 62.78 15.88 -16.70
C GLU A 3 61.38 15.97 -16.08
N LEU A 4 60.58 16.57 -16.88
CA LEU A 4 59.13 16.40 -16.95
C LEU A 4 58.85 14.99 -17.51
N THR A 5 58.14 14.16 -16.71
CA THR A 5 57.53 12.93 -17.22
C THR A 5 56.06 13.24 -17.52
N ASP A 6 55.81 13.23 -18.81
CA ASP A 6 54.52 13.26 -19.44
C ASP A 6 53.78 11.95 -19.10
N GLY A 7 52.71 12.04 -18.34
CA GLY A 7 51.78 10.94 -18.03
C GLY A 7 50.59 11.01 -18.94
N SER A 8 50.67 10.37 -20.09
CA SER A 8 49.54 10.11 -20.97
C SER A 8 48.44 9.34 -20.26
N VAL A 9 47.31 9.99 -20.04
CA VAL A 9 46.07 9.37 -19.63
C VAL A 9 45.52 8.57 -20.81
N GLU A 10 45.73 7.25 -20.79
CA GLU A 10 45.01 6.35 -21.69
C GLU A 10 43.52 6.39 -21.29
N SER A 11 42.73 7.03 -22.18
CA SER A 11 41.27 6.94 -22.18
C SER A 11 40.89 5.51 -22.56
N THR A 12 40.58 4.68 -21.57
CA THR A 12 39.88 3.42 -21.78
C THR A 12 38.48 3.73 -22.29
N ALA A 13 38.30 3.67 -23.61
CA ALA A 13 36.97 3.61 -24.21
C ALA A 13 36.32 2.33 -23.78
N VAL A 14 35.32 2.45 -22.91
CA VAL A 14 34.40 1.33 -22.56
C VAL A 14 33.66 0.99 -23.86
N GLU A 15 33.90 -0.17 -24.44
CA GLU A 15 33.08 -0.68 -25.54
C GLU A 15 31.64 -0.74 -25.08
N ALA A 16 30.74 -0.01 -25.74
CA ALA A 16 29.31 -0.04 -25.46
C ALA A 16 28.80 -1.47 -25.66
N SER A 17 27.96 -1.93 -24.75
CA SER A 17 27.36 -3.25 -24.86
C SER A 17 26.48 -3.33 -26.13
N VAL A 18 26.29 -4.56 -26.65
CA VAL A 18 25.43 -4.77 -27.84
C VAL A 18 24.05 -4.16 -27.62
N ASP A 19 23.54 -4.24 -26.37
CA ASP A 19 22.24 -3.68 -25.97
C ASP A 19 22.24 -2.15 -26.01
N GLU A 20 23.34 -1.49 -25.64
CA GLU A 20 23.47 -0.02 -25.69
C GLU A 20 23.53 0.50 -27.14
N VAL A 21 24.23 -0.19 -28.01
CA VAL A 21 24.32 0.16 -29.44
C VAL A 21 22.94 0.01 -30.09
N LEU A 22 22.25 -1.11 -29.83
CA LEU A 22 20.89 -1.36 -30.31
C LEU A 22 19.90 -0.32 -29.80
N ALA A 23 20.00 0.04 -28.52
CA ALA A 23 19.12 1.05 -27.90
C ALA A 23 19.33 2.43 -28.53
N GLN A 24 20.59 2.82 -28.83
CA GLN A 24 20.92 4.08 -29.53
C GLN A 24 20.35 4.11 -30.94
N GLU A 25 20.57 3.06 -31.72
CA GLU A 25 20.03 2.95 -33.09
C GLU A 25 18.51 3.06 -33.11
N LEU A 26 17.82 2.40 -32.16
CA LEU A 26 16.38 2.45 -32.07
C LEU A 26 15.85 3.84 -31.68
N VAL A 27 16.54 4.56 -30.79
CA VAL A 27 16.16 5.93 -30.39
C VAL A 27 16.40 6.90 -31.53
N GLU A 28 17.53 6.78 -32.27
CA GLU A 28 17.81 7.61 -33.45
C GLU A 28 16.79 7.39 -34.56
N ARG A 29 16.41 6.15 -34.80
CA ARG A 29 15.36 5.79 -35.75
C ARG A 29 14.03 6.38 -35.37
N ALA A 30 13.58 6.25 -34.10
CA ALA A 30 12.36 6.86 -33.62
C ALA A 30 12.34 8.38 -33.85
N ARG A 31 13.46 9.06 -33.58
CA ARG A 31 13.58 10.50 -33.79
C ARG A 31 13.54 10.90 -35.25
N SER A 32 14.21 10.14 -36.13
CA SER A 32 14.29 10.46 -37.58
C SER A 32 12.97 10.20 -38.31
N GLU A 33 12.24 9.16 -37.89
CA GLU A 33 10.95 8.75 -38.49
C GLU A 33 9.76 9.45 -37.85
N GLY A 34 9.95 10.15 -36.70
CA GLY A 34 8.86 10.78 -35.93
C GLY A 34 7.90 9.78 -35.33
N VAL A 35 8.37 8.54 -35.06
CA VAL A 35 7.56 7.43 -34.53
C VAL A 35 7.59 7.47 -33.01
N GLU A 36 6.43 7.28 -32.39
CA GLU A 36 6.30 7.14 -30.94
C GLU A 36 7.00 5.87 -30.42
N LEU A 37 7.48 5.89 -29.18
CA LEU A 37 8.12 4.71 -28.60
C LEU A 37 7.14 3.59 -28.26
N VAL A 38 5.96 3.93 -27.77
CA VAL A 38 4.90 2.98 -27.32
C VAL A 38 3.58 3.26 -28.04
N GLY A 39 2.63 2.36 -27.93
CA GLY A 39 1.31 2.49 -28.54
C GLY A 39 1.25 1.92 -29.97
N PRO A 40 0.13 2.16 -30.67
CA PRO A 40 -0.10 1.63 -32.03
C PRO A 40 0.98 2.13 -33.02
N GLY A 41 1.75 1.22 -33.61
CA GLY A 41 2.84 1.56 -34.53
C GLY A 41 4.11 2.08 -33.86
N GLY A 42 4.18 2.06 -32.55
CA GLY A 42 5.37 2.45 -31.78
C GLY A 42 6.58 1.56 -32.02
N LEU A 43 7.77 2.13 -31.88
CA LEU A 43 9.02 1.41 -32.15
C LEU A 43 9.21 0.19 -31.23
N LEU A 44 8.93 0.34 -29.92
CA LEU A 44 9.01 -0.76 -28.94
C LEU A 44 7.91 -1.82 -29.20
N THR A 45 6.75 -1.40 -29.67
CA THR A 45 5.68 -2.32 -30.09
C THR A 45 6.12 -3.18 -31.27
N GLY A 46 6.78 -2.59 -32.27
CA GLY A 46 7.37 -3.30 -33.41
C GLY A 46 8.49 -4.24 -33.00
N LEU A 47 9.40 -3.81 -32.11
CA LEU A 47 10.47 -4.65 -31.57
C LEU A 47 9.91 -5.84 -30.77
N THR A 48 8.96 -5.58 -29.88
CA THR A 48 8.30 -6.62 -29.08
C THR A 48 7.63 -7.65 -29.98
N LYS A 49 6.94 -7.22 -31.06
CA LYS A 49 6.40 -8.12 -32.06
C LYS A 49 7.47 -9.03 -32.64
N SER A 50 8.58 -8.46 -33.13
CA SER A 50 9.67 -9.21 -33.74
C SER A 50 10.29 -10.24 -32.79
N VAL A 51 10.52 -9.85 -31.54
CA VAL A 51 11.05 -10.75 -30.52
C VAL A 51 10.09 -11.91 -30.22
N LEU A 52 8.81 -11.60 -30.02
CA LEU A 52 7.79 -12.65 -29.72
C LEU A 52 7.59 -13.60 -30.90
N GLU A 53 7.55 -13.09 -32.15
CA GLU A 53 7.41 -13.94 -33.35
C GLU A 53 8.66 -14.81 -33.56
N THR A 54 9.85 -14.28 -33.32
CA THR A 54 11.11 -15.05 -33.36
C THR A 54 11.12 -16.18 -32.31
N ALA A 55 10.69 -15.87 -31.10
CA ALA A 55 10.62 -16.84 -30.04
C ALA A 55 9.56 -17.94 -30.33
N LEU A 56 8.39 -17.56 -30.88
CA LEU A 56 7.38 -18.52 -31.31
C LEU A 56 7.84 -19.43 -32.45
N GLU A 57 8.66 -18.91 -33.39
CA GLU A 57 9.29 -19.73 -34.42
C GLU A 57 10.31 -20.71 -33.83
N ALA A 58 11.11 -20.28 -32.82
CA ALA A 58 12.03 -21.16 -32.11
C ALA A 58 11.31 -22.28 -31.36
N GLU A 59 10.20 -22.00 -30.65
CA GLU A 59 9.35 -23.02 -30.03
C GLU A 59 8.77 -24.01 -31.07
N MET A 60 8.41 -23.54 -32.26
CA MET A 60 7.94 -24.39 -33.34
C MET A 60 9.05 -25.26 -33.92
N ASP A 61 10.29 -24.72 -34.02
CA ASP A 61 11.47 -25.50 -34.47
C ASP A 61 11.77 -26.65 -33.48
N GLU A 62 11.69 -26.35 -32.18
CA GLU A 62 11.88 -27.36 -31.13
C GLU A 62 10.75 -28.41 -31.17
N HIS A 63 9.50 -27.98 -31.30
CA HIS A 63 8.34 -28.87 -31.37
C HIS A 63 8.41 -29.83 -32.56
N LEU A 64 8.84 -29.40 -33.74
CA LEU A 64 8.93 -30.19 -34.95
C LEU A 64 10.26 -30.95 -35.08
N GLY A 65 11.30 -30.52 -34.36
CA GLY A 65 12.65 -31.09 -34.42
C GLY A 65 13.46 -30.63 -35.65
N TYR A 66 12.99 -29.58 -36.38
CA TYR A 66 13.74 -29.02 -37.51
C TYR A 66 13.42 -27.57 -37.72
N PRO A 67 14.38 -26.73 -38.19
CA PRO A 67 14.16 -25.32 -38.46
C PRO A 67 13.38 -25.09 -39.75
N LYS A 68 12.83 -23.90 -39.87
CA LYS A 68 12.08 -23.45 -41.06
C LYS A 68 12.91 -23.61 -42.34
N HIS A 69 12.31 -24.18 -43.38
CA HIS A 69 12.91 -24.46 -44.69
C HIS A 69 13.95 -25.60 -44.69
N ALA A 70 14.19 -26.33 -43.61
CA ALA A 70 15.10 -27.44 -43.60
C ALA A 70 14.60 -28.64 -44.44
N ALA A 71 15.50 -29.29 -45.15
CA ALA A 71 15.19 -30.50 -45.91
C ALA A 71 14.73 -31.67 -45.04
N ALA A 72 15.12 -31.68 -43.77
CA ALA A 72 14.73 -32.69 -42.76
C ALA A 72 13.20 -32.70 -42.54
N GLY A 73 12.48 -31.61 -42.80
CA GLY A 73 11.02 -31.57 -42.70
C GLY A 73 10.23 -32.18 -43.84
N ARG A 74 10.92 -32.66 -44.88
CA ARG A 74 10.24 -33.35 -46.02
C ARG A 74 9.86 -34.79 -45.63
N ASN A 75 8.57 -35.13 -45.83
CA ASN A 75 8.01 -36.45 -45.49
C ASN A 75 8.00 -36.78 -43.98
N THR A 76 8.07 -35.79 -43.08
CA THR A 76 7.77 -35.98 -41.67
C THR A 76 6.28 -36.13 -41.44
N GLY A 77 5.86 -36.82 -40.38
CA GLY A 77 4.42 -37.01 -40.05
C GLY A 77 3.71 -35.68 -39.77
N ASN A 78 4.41 -34.74 -39.13
CA ASN A 78 3.92 -33.39 -38.83
C ASN A 78 4.78 -32.31 -39.49
N SER A 79 4.16 -31.21 -39.92
CA SER A 79 4.89 -30.12 -40.63
C SER A 79 4.22 -28.77 -40.35
N ARG A 80 4.97 -27.68 -40.62
CA ARG A 80 4.40 -26.33 -40.54
C ARG A 80 3.19 -26.14 -41.44
N ASN A 81 2.16 -25.49 -40.93
CA ASN A 81 0.91 -25.24 -41.65
C ASN A 81 0.49 -23.76 -41.54
N GLY A 82 1.40 -22.87 -41.98
CA GLY A 82 1.17 -21.43 -41.97
C GLY A 82 1.15 -20.83 -40.57
N THR A 83 0.56 -19.65 -40.48
CA THR A 83 0.45 -18.85 -39.23
C THR A 83 -1.02 -18.49 -38.98
N ARG A 84 -1.30 -18.08 -37.74
CA ARG A 84 -2.58 -17.50 -37.37
C ARG A 84 -2.32 -16.17 -36.70
N SER A 85 -3.03 -15.12 -37.16
CA SER A 85 -3.00 -13.82 -36.47
C SER A 85 -3.65 -13.89 -35.10
N LYS A 86 -3.00 -13.23 -34.14
CA LYS A 86 -3.45 -13.15 -32.75
C LYS A 86 -3.02 -11.83 -32.15
N THR A 87 -3.97 -11.01 -31.73
CA THR A 87 -3.69 -9.78 -30.98
C THR A 87 -3.48 -10.07 -29.51
N VAL A 88 -2.38 -9.56 -28.96
CA VAL A 88 -2.02 -9.69 -27.55
C VAL A 88 -1.65 -8.31 -27.01
N LEU A 89 -2.24 -7.94 -25.89
CA LEU A 89 -1.89 -6.72 -25.18
C LEU A 89 -0.61 -6.92 -24.37
N THR A 90 0.37 -6.05 -24.60
CA THR A 90 1.65 -6.00 -23.89
C THR A 90 1.78 -4.71 -23.08
N ASP A 91 2.84 -4.57 -22.30
CA ASP A 91 3.20 -3.37 -21.56
C ASP A 91 3.65 -2.19 -22.46
N VAL A 92 3.84 -2.42 -23.77
CA VAL A 92 4.16 -1.39 -24.77
C VAL A 92 3.02 -1.11 -25.76
N GLY A 93 1.89 -1.82 -25.63
CA GLY A 93 0.70 -1.66 -26.47
C GLY A 93 0.17 -2.98 -27.03
N GLU A 94 -0.85 -2.88 -27.88
CA GLU A 94 -1.40 -4.05 -28.60
C GLU A 94 -0.43 -4.49 -29.70
N VAL A 95 -0.13 -5.80 -29.72
CA VAL A 95 0.74 -6.42 -30.72
C VAL A 95 -0.02 -7.50 -31.45
N GLU A 96 -0.11 -7.38 -32.78
CA GLU A 96 -0.64 -8.41 -33.64
C GLU A 96 0.48 -9.38 -34.05
N LEU A 97 0.44 -10.59 -33.50
CA LEU A 97 1.43 -11.66 -33.71
C LEU A 97 0.99 -12.67 -34.77
N GLN A 98 1.91 -13.15 -35.54
CA GLN A 98 1.74 -14.29 -36.45
C GLN A 98 2.19 -15.58 -35.74
N VAL A 99 1.24 -16.25 -35.06
CA VAL A 99 1.52 -17.50 -34.32
C VAL A 99 1.61 -18.67 -35.27
N PRO A 100 2.76 -19.39 -35.33
CA PRO A 100 2.92 -20.53 -36.21
C PRO A 100 1.98 -21.69 -35.85
N ARG A 101 1.66 -22.50 -36.85
CA ARG A 101 0.80 -23.67 -36.71
C ARG A 101 1.46 -24.89 -37.35
N ASP A 102 1.26 -26.03 -36.75
CA ASP A 102 1.57 -27.33 -37.32
C ASP A 102 0.35 -27.97 -37.99
N ARG A 103 0.60 -28.96 -38.79
CA ARG A 103 -0.46 -29.69 -39.55
C ARG A 103 -1.41 -30.45 -38.64
N ASP A 104 -0.88 -31.09 -37.60
CA ASP A 104 -1.64 -31.89 -36.66
C ASP A 104 -2.36 -31.07 -35.57
N GLY A 105 -2.06 -29.76 -35.46
CA GLY A 105 -2.65 -28.87 -34.47
C GLY A 105 -2.16 -29.12 -33.02
N SER A 106 -1.06 -29.87 -32.88
CA SER A 106 -0.49 -30.31 -31.60
C SER A 106 0.40 -29.25 -30.96
N PHE A 107 0.85 -28.25 -31.72
CA PHE A 107 1.69 -27.17 -31.19
C PHE A 107 0.99 -26.34 -30.15
N GLU A 108 1.59 -26.25 -28.96
CA GLU A 108 1.14 -25.42 -27.84
C GLU A 108 2.21 -24.42 -27.44
N PRO A 109 2.16 -23.20 -27.95
CA PRO A 109 3.14 -22.18 -27.63
C PRO A 109 3.10 -21.84 -26.14
N GLN A 110 4.27 -21.71 -25.50
CA GLN A 110 4.43 -21.40 -24.09
C GLN A 110 4.54 -19.89 -23.85
N ILE A 111 5.27 -19.17 -24.71
CA ILE A 111 5.47 -17.74 -24.62
C ILE A 111 4.16 -16.96 -24.76
N VAL A 112 3.30 -17.40 -25.71
CA VAL A 112 1.96 -16.82 -25.93
C VAL A 112 0.92 -17.94 -25.99
N ARG A 113 0.48 -18.38 -24.82
CA ARG A 113 -0.42 -19.55 -24.67
C ARG A 113 -1.71 -19.45 -25.47
N LYS A 114 -2.29 -20.59 -25.85
CA LYS A 114 -3.63 -20.62 -26.46
C LYS A 114 -4.62 -19.81 -25.61
N ARG A 115 -5.43 -18.95 -26.25
CA ARG A 115 -6.43 -18.05 -25.61
C ARG A 115 -5.87 -16.93 -24.72
N GLN A 116 -4.59 -16.81 -24.52
CA GLN A 116 -3.98 -15.67 -23.82
C GLN A 116 -4.15 -14.41 -24.68
N ARG A 117 -4.71 -13.35 -24.11
CA ARG A 117 -4.91 -12.06 -24.78
C ARG A 117 -4.09 -10.94 -24.18
N ARG A 118 -3.42 -11.19 -23.06
CA ARG A 118 -2.59 -10.23 -22.34
C ARG A 118 -1.32 -10.90 -21.84
N MET A 119 -0.24 -10.15 -21.85
CA MET A 119 1.00 -10.54 -21.17
C MET A 119 0.91 -10.21 -19.67
N THR A 120 1.71 -10.88 -18.85
CA THR A 120 1.68 -10.76 -17.37
C THR A 120 1.90 -9.30 -16.91
N GLY A 121 2.78 -8.55 -17.56
CA GLY A 121 3.06 -7.15 -17.22
C GLY A 121 1.85 -6.22 -17.30
N VAL A 122 0.87 -6.51 -18.16
CA VAL A 122 -0.36 -5.71 -18.24
C VAL A 122 -1.23 -5.85 -17.00
N ASP A 123 -1.34 -7.05 -16.44
CA ASP A 123 -2.12 -7.28 -15.23
C ASP A 123 -1.46 -6.55 -14.05
N GLU A 124 -0.12 -6.56 -13.94
CA GLU A 124 0.63 -5.81 -12.94
C GLU A 124 0.48 -4.30 -13.11
N LEU A 125 0.48 -3.79 -14.33
CA LEU A 125 0.24 -2.37 -14.64
C LEU A 125 -1.16 -1.96 -14.16
N VAL A 126 -2.20 -2.74 -14.49
CA VAL A 126 -3.57 -2.49 -14.03
C VAL A 126 -3.65 -2.45 -12.50
N ILE A 127 -3.03 -3.42 -11.83
CA ILE A 127 -2.98 -3.48 -10.36
C ILE A 127 -2.26 -2.25 -9.80
N SER A 128 -1.13 -1.84 -10.39
CA SER A 128 -0.37 -0.65 -9.98
C SER A 128 -1.19 0.64 -10.11
N LEU A 129 -1.88 0.83 -11.24
CA LEU A 129 -2.74 1.99 -11.46
C LEU A 129 -3.92 2.03 -10.48
N ALA A 130 -4.56 0.87 -10.25
CA ALA A 130 -5.62 0.74 -9.26
C ALA A 130 -5.14 1.03 -7.83
N ALA A 131 -3.92 0.60 -7.47
CA ALA A 131 -3.28 0.88 -6.19
C ALA A 131 -2.98 2.37 -5.98
N LYS A 132 -2.68 3.11 -7.05
CA LYS A 132 -2.53 4.58 -7.03
C LYS A 132 -3.86 5.32 -6.87
N GLY A 133 -4.98 4.61 -6.88
CA GLY A 133 -6.31 5.15 -6.62
C GLY A 133 -7.18 5.37 -7.86
N LEU A 134 -6.72 5.00 -9.06
CA LEU A 134 -7.51 5.13 -10.27
C LEU A 134 -8.73 4.19 -10.23
N THR A 135 -9.85 4.68 -10.71
CA THR A 135 -11.06 3.85 -10.94
C THR A 135 -10.87 2.93 -12.14
N THR A 136 -11.71 1.91 -12.28
CA THR A 136 -11.68 1.02 -13.46
C THR A 136 -11.87 1.79 -14.78
N GLY A 137 -12.67 2.88 -14.76
CA GLY A 137 -12.85 3.75 -15.91
C GLY A 137 -11.61 4.55 -16.27
N GLU A 138 -10.93 5.13 -15.27
CA GLU A 138 -9.67 5.87 -15.47
C GLU A 138 -8.53 4.95 -15.92
N VAL A 139 -8.48 3.72 -15.39
CA VAL A 139 -7.51 2.70 -15.87
C VAL A 139 -7.79 2.34 -17.31
N ALA A 140 -9.06 2.12 -17.69
CA ALA A 140 -9.43 1.85 -19.08
C ALA A 140 -9.03 3.02 -20.02
N ALA A 141 -9.34 4.26 -19.63
CA ALA A 141 -8.94 5.45 -20.38
C ALA A 141 -7.43 5.56 -20.52
N HIS A 142 -6.68 5.36 -19.43
CA HIS A 142 -5.22 5.39 -19.46
C HIS A 142 -4.63 4.34 -20.42
N LEU A 143 -5.17 3.11 -20.42
CA LEU A 143 -4.72 2.06 -21.34
C LEU A 143 -5.05 2.41 -22.81
N ALA A 144 -6.19 3.02 -23.07
CA ALA A 144 -6.55 3.48 -24.40
C ALA A 144 -5.67 4.63 -24.87
N ASP A 145 -5.45 5.65 -24.03
CA ASP A 145 -4.72 6.87 -24.37
C ASP A 145 -3.22 6.62 -24.57
N VAL A 146 -2.60 5.81 -23.69
CA VAL A 146 -1.15 5.59 -23.69
C VAL A 146 -0.73 4.41 -24.56
N TYR A 147 -1.51 3.31 -24.53
CA TYR A 147 -1.15 2.04 -25.17
C TYR A 147 -2.03 1.69 -26.39
N GLY A 148 -3.03 2.52 -26.68
CA GLY A 148 -4.00 2.24 -27.75
C GLY A 148 -4.87 1.00 -27.52
N ALA A 149 -5.00 0.57 -26.27
CA ALA A 149 -5.61 -0.71 -25.91
C ALA A 149 -7.01 -0.53 -25.30
N GLU A 150 -8.01 -1.13 -25.94
CA GLU A 150 -9.38 -1.17 -25.44
C GLU A 150 -9.58 -2.31 -24.44
N VAL A 151 -9.51 -1.99 -23.14
CA VAL A 151 -9.75 -2.94 -22.05
C VAL A 151 -11.05 -2.61 -21.34
N SER A 152 -11.98 -3.57 -21.28
CA SER A 152 -13.28 -3.34 -20.62
C SER A 152 -13.11 -3.17 -19.10
N LYS A 153 -14.00 -2.37 -18.48
CA LYS A 153 -14.05 -2.18 -17.02
C LYS A 153 -14.20 -3.51 -16.26
N ASP A 154 -14.95 -4.46 -16.82
CA ASP A 154 -15.12 -5.80 -16.24
C ASP A 154 -13.82 -6.61 -16.26
N THR A 155 -13.03 -6.47 -17.31
CA THR A 155 -11.70 -7.09 -17.39
C THR A 155 -10.76 -6.51 -16.35
N ILE A 156 -10.74 -5.18 -16.20
CA ILE A 156 -9.94 -4.50 -15.18
C ILE A 156 -10.39 -4.93 -13.76
N SER A 157 -11.71 -5.05 -13.55
CA SER A 157 -12.23 -5.56 -12.27
C SER A 157 -11.74 -6.98 -11.99
N ARG A 158 -11.80 -7.88 -12.95
CA ARG A 158 -11.30 -9.28 -12.80
C ARG A 158 -9.81 -9.35 -12.55
N ILE A 159 -9.01 -8.52 -13.21
CA ILE A 159 -7.56 -8.45 -12.94
C ILE A 159 -7.33 -8.03 -11.49
N THR A 160 -8.01 -7.00 -11.03
CA THR A 160 -7.86 -6.54 -9.65
C THR A 160 -8.50 -7.49 -8.62
N ASP A 161 -9.42 -8.38 -9.02
CA ASP A 161 -10.01 -9.39 -8.13
C ASP A 161 -9.03 -10.52 -7.78
N GLN A 162 -7.99 -10.76 -8.57
CA GLN A 162 -6.91 -11.68 -8.25
C GLN A 162 -6.21 -11.31 -6.92
N VAL A 163 -6.23 -10.02 -6.56
CA VAL A 163 -5.68 -9.52 -5.30
C VAL A 163 -6.50 -9.94 -4.07
N VAL A 164 -7.71 -10.47 -4.23
CA VAL A 164 -8.56 -10.87 -3.08
C VAL A 164 -7.97 -12.05 -2.31
N GLU A 165 -7.38 -13.02 -3.02
CA GLU A 165 -6.69 -14.15 -2.37
C GLU A 165 -5.43 -13.67 -1.63
N GLU A 166 -4.67 -12.75 -2.25
CA GLU A 166 -3.52 -12.12 -1.59
C GLU A 166 -3.94 -11.34 -0.34
N LEU A 167 -5.05 -10.60 -0.41
CA LEU A 167 -5.63 -9.89 0.73
C LEU A 167 -5.96 -10.85 1.87
N ALA A 168 -6.60 -11.99 1.58
CA ALA A 168 -6.94 -12.98 2.59
C ALA A 168 -5.69 -13.57 3.24
N GLY A 169 -4.68 -13.95 2.44
CA GLY A 169 -3.38 -14.42 2.93
C GLY A 169 -2.65 -13.36 3.76
N TRP A 170 -2.67 -12.11 3.32
CA TRP A 170 -2.08 -10.99 4.06
C TRP A 170 -2.80 -10.74 5.39
N GLN A 171 -4.13 -10.78 5.41
CA GLN A 171 -4.93 -10.61 6.62
C GLN A 171 -4.67 -11.73 7.63
N ALA A 172 -4.40 -12.96 7.17
CA ALA A 172 -4.14 -14.13 8.00
C ALA A 172 -2.66 -14.36 8.35
N ARG A 173 -1.73 -13.55 7.82
CA ARG A 173 -0.29 -13.76 8.02
C ARG A 173 0.12 -13.72 9.49
N PRO A 174 1.20 -14.44 9.88
CA PRO A 174 1.82 -14.31 11.18
C PRO A 174 2.28 -12.87 11.45
N LEU A 175 2.18 -12.45 12.70
CA LEU A 175 2.58 -11.13 13.17
C LEU A 175 3.77 -11.25 14.14
N ASP A 176 4.42 -10.12 14.40
CA ASP A 176 5.50 -10.09 15.39
C ASP A 176 4.95 -10.36 16.80
N ARG A 177 5.78 -10.95 17.62
CA ARG A 177 5.40 -11.38 18.98
C ARG A 177 5.06 -10.20 19.89
N VAL A 178 5.79 -9.09 19.74
CA VAL A 178 5.65 -7.88 20.57
C VAL A 178 5.61 -6.65 19.68
N TYR A 179 4.65 -5.77 19.96
CA TYR A 179 4.61 -4.41 19.39
C TYR A 179 4.71 -3.37 20.51
N PRO A 180 5.79 -2.56 20.58
CA PRO A 180 5.88 -1.44 21.53
C PRO A 180 4.68 -0.49 21.47
N VAL A 181 4.16 -0.21 20.26
CA VAL A 181 2.97 0.62 20.09
C VAL A 181 2.07 0.03 19.00
N VAL A 182 0.78 0.01 19.30
CA VAL A 182 -0.28 -0.28 18.32
C VAL A 182 -1.21 0.93 18.22
N PHE A 183 -1.48 1.38 16.99
CA PHE A 183 -2.46 2.43 16.70
C PHE A 183 -3.73 1.80 16.12
N ILE A 184 -4.88 2.20 16.63
CA ILE A 184 -6.19 1.79 16.12
C ILE A 184 -6.99 3.04 15.74
N ASP A 185 -7.37 3.15 14.48
CA ASP A 185 -8.13 4.30 13.98
C ASP A 185 -9.08 3.87 12.87
N ALA A 186 -10.12 4.66 12.61
CA ALA A 186 -11.14 4.39 11.62
C ALA A 186 -11.11 5.36 10.45
N ILE A 187 -11.35 4.83 9.25
CA ILE A 187 -11.69 5.61 8.08
C ILE A 187 -13.09 5.22 7.60
N HIS A 188 -13.90 6.21 7.21
CA HIS A 188 -15.24 5.94 6.74
C HIS A 188 -15.27 5.75 5.23
N VAL A 189 -15.95 4.70 4.79
CA VAL A 189 -16.23 4.39 3.38
C VAL A 189 -17.72 4.37 3.12
N LYS A 190 -18.13 4.73 1.92
CA LYS A 190 -19.51 4.59 1.48
C LYS A 190 -19.70 3.23 0.84
N LEU A 191 -20.49 2.37 1.45
CA LEU A 191 -20.84 1.05 0.93
C LEU A 191 -22.29 1.02 0.46
N ARG A 192 -22.56 0.25 -0.60
CA ARG A 192 -23.92 -0.04 -1.07
C ARG A 192 -24.40 -1.31 -0.37
N ASP A 193 -25.36 -1.15 0.54
CA ASP A 193 -26.06 -2.22 1.24
C ASP A 193 -27.55 -1.87 1.17
N GLY A 194 -28.20 -2.28 0.05
CA GLY A 194 -29.52 -1.79 -0.32
C GLY A 194 -29.53 -0.28 -0.65
N LYS A 195 -29.03 0.53 0.27
CA LYS A 195 -28.78 1.97 0.13
C LYS A 195 -27.29 2.28 0.39
N VAL A 196 -26.84 3.48 0.00
CA VAL A 196 -25.48 3.91 0.31
C VAL A 196 -25.39 4.35 1.78
N VAL A 197 -24.58 3.63 2.56
CA VAL A 197 -24.35 3.89 3.99
C VAL A 197 -22.87 4.17 4.26
N ASN A 198 -22.58 4.98 5.27
CA ASN A 198 -21.23 5.15 5.78
C ASN A 198 -20.89 4.00 6.72
N ARG A 199 -19.79 3.31 6.44
CA ARG A 199 -19.25 2.25 7.30
C ARG A 199 -17.82 2.61 7.73
N PRO A 200 -17.46 2.44 9.00
CA PRO A 200 -16.08 2.54 9.43
C PRO A 200 -15.27 1.34 8.92
N VAL A 201 -14.05 1.60 8.49
CA VAL A 201 -13.03 0.56 8.28
C VAL A 201 -11.93 0.85 9.29
N TYR A 202 -11.76 -0.05 10.22
CA TYR A 202 -10.75 0.02 11.25
C TYR A 202 -9.42 -0.46 10.70
N THR A 203 -8.41 0.36 10.91
CA THR A 203 -7.02 0.07 10.55
C THR A 203 -6.23 -0.10 11.83
N VAL A 204 -5.54 -1.22 11.98
CA VAL A 204 -4.64 -1.47 13.09
C VAL A 204 -3.21 -1.45 12.57
N VAL A 205 -2.37 -0.58 13.13
CA VAL A 205 -0.97 -0.38 12.74
C VAL A 205 -0.09 -0.62 13.94
N GLY A 206 0.77 -1.61 13.88
CA GLY A 206 1.82 -1.86 14.85
C GLY A 206 3.12 -1.15 14.48
N VAL A 207 3.94 -0.87 15.47
CA VAL A 207 5.34 -0.50 15.29
C VAL A 207 6.17 -1.58 15.93
N SER A 208 7.03 -2.24 15.13
CA SER A 208 7.86 -3.35 15.58
C SER A 208 9.03 -2.89 16.46
N VAL A 209 9.70 -3.83 17.09
CA VAL A 209 10.91 -3.55 17.88
C VAL A 209 12.07 -3.04 17.03
N GLU A 210 12.06 -3.26 15.71
CA GLU A 210 13.02 -2.69 14.75
C GLU A 210 12.63 -1.27 14.30
N GLY A 211 11.45 -0.77 14.71
CA GLY A 211 10.93 0.53 14.31
C GLY A 211 10.26 0.52 12.93
N GLU A 212 9.84 -0.64 12.46
CA GLU A 212 9.08 -0.78 11.23
C GLU A 212 7.58 -0.64 11.50
N ARG A 213 6.88 0.06 10.61
CA ARG A 213 5.42 0.09 10.65
C ARG A 213 4.86 -1.14 9.97
N ASP A 214 3.96 -1.82 10.65
CA ASP A 214 3.25 -2.98 10.15
C ASP A 214 1.74 -2.74 10.22
N VAL A 215 1.04 -2.89 9.11
CA VAL A 215 -0.43 -2.84 9.10
C VAL A 215 -0.94 -4.22 9.48
N LEU A 216 -1.42 -4.36 10.70
CA LEU A 216 -1.82 -5.65 11.26
C LEU A 216 -3.10 -6.19 10.61
N GLY A 217 -3.97 -5.30 10.12
CA GLY A 217 -5.17 -5.68 9.39
C GLY A 217 -6.16 -4.54 9.17
N LEU A 218 -7.24 -4.88 8.45
CA LEU A 218 -8.36 -4.02 8.12
C LEU A 218 -9.66 -4.74 8.46
N TRP A 219 -10.58 -4.09 9.20
CA TRP A 219 -11.88 -4.66 9.57
C TRP A 219 -13.00 -3.67 9.28
N VAL A 220 -14.04 -4.13 8.61
CA VAL A 220 -15.23 -3.30 8.34
C VAL A 220 -16.17 -3.41 9.54
N GLY A 221 -16.56 -2.26 10.07
CA GLY A 221 -17.55 -2.18 11.13
C GLY A 221 -18.92 -1.80 10.60
N ASP A 222 -19.94 -1.97 11.44
CA ASP A 222 -21.31 -1.54 11.14
C ASP A 222 -21.66 -0.17 11.76
N GLY A 223 -20.77 0.37 12.62
CA GLY A 223 -20.96 1.63 13.34
C GLY A 223 -21.61 1.48 14.71
N SER A 224 -21.88 0.25 15.13
CA SER A 224 -22.44 -0.08 16.45
C SER A 224 -21.52 -0.97 17.29
N GLU A 225 -20.19 -0.91 16.99
CA GLU A 225 -19.20 -1.76 17.61
C GLU A 225 -19.17 -1.59 19.13
N GLY A 226 -19.09 -2.72 19.81
CA GLY A 226 -18.92 -2.81 21.26
C GLY A 226 -17.76 -3.72 21.65
N ALA A 227 -17.60 -4.00 22.95
CA ALA A 227 -16.50 -4.79 23.47
C ALA A 227 -16.34 -6.15 22.78
N LYS A 228 -17.46 -6.84 22.45
CA LYS A 228 -17.42 -8.14 21.75
C LYS A 228 -16.76 -8.06 20.39
N TYR A 229 -17.04 -7.03 19.60
CA TYR A 229 -16.43 -6.81 18.28
C TYR A 229 -14.92 -6.59 18.41
N TRP A 230 -14.51 -5.75 19.35
CA TRP A 230 -13.11 -5.47 19.62
C TRP A 230 -12.37 -6.70 20.14
N HIS A 231 -13.00 -7.46 21.05
CA HIS A 231 -12.43 -8.70 21.55
C HIS A 231 -12.15 -9.69 20.41
N GLN A 232 -13.04 -9.80 19.44
CA GLN A 232 -12.83 -10.65 18.25
C GLN A 232 -11.61 -10.20 17.43
N ILE A 233 -11.48 -8.89 17.13
CA ILE A 233 -10.35 -8.34 16.36
C ILE A 233 -9.03 -8.56 17.10
N LEU A 234 -8.99 -8.21 18.38
CA LEU A 234 -7.79 -8.32 19.18
C LEU A 234 -7.36 -9.78 19.40
N SER A 235 -8.33 -10.69 19.59
CA SER A 235 -8.05 -12.14 19.65
C SER A 235 -7.54 -12.70 18.34
N GLU A 236 -8.02 -12.20 17.19
CA GLU A 236 -7.47 -12.55 15.87
C GLU A 236 -5.99 -12.14 15.77
N ILE A 237 -5.65 -10.92 16.19
CA ILE A 237 -4.26 -10.42 16.20
C ILE A 237 -3.39 -11.26 17.16
N LEU A 238 -3.90 -11.60 18.34
CA LEU A 238 -3.23 -12.50 19.31
C LEU A 238 -2.94 -13.87 18.68
N ASN A 239 -3.95 -14.49 18.06
CA ASN A 239 -3.85 -15.80 17.42
C ASN A 239 -2.85 -15.80 16.24
N ARG A 240 -2.61 -14.65 15.63
CA ARG A 240 -1.60 -14.48 14.59
C ARG A 240 -0.17 -14.27 15.14
N GLY A 241 0.00 -14.31 16.45
CA GLY A 241 1.31 -14.34 17.11
C GLY A 241 1.61 -13.16 18.04
N THR A 242 0.82 -12.08 18.06
CA THR A 242 1.09 -10.91 18.89
C THR A 242 0.67 -11.15 20.33
N VAL A 243 1.61 -11.59 21.14
CA VAL A 243 1.34 -11.96 22.54
C VAL A 243 1.39 -10.78 23.49
N ASP A 244 2.07 -9.68 23.13
CA ASP A 244 2.20 -8.50 23.96
C ASP A 244 2.21 -7.19 23.18
N VAL A 245 1.58 -6.15 23.78
CA VAL A 245 1.55 -4.77 23.28
C VAL A 245 1.76 -3.83 24.46
N CYS A 246 2.76 -2.93 24.40
CA CYS A 246 3.03 -2.03 25.52
C CYS A 246 2.02 -0.89 25.60
N ILE A 247 1.77 -0.20 24.48
CA ILE A 247 0.83 0.93 24.42
C ILE A 247 -0.13 0.73 23.23
N VAL A 248 -1.43 0.87 23.47
CA VAL A 248 -2.44 0.95 22.41
C VAL A 248 -2.98 2.37 22.35
N VAL A 249 -2.75 3.05 21.21
CA VAL A 249 -3.26 4.40 20.95
C VAL A 249 -4.54 4.30 20.12
N CYS A 250 -5.65 4.79 20.64
CA CYS A 250 -6.94 4.73 19.95
C CYS A 250 -7.78 6.01 20.14
N ASP A 251 -8.83 6.17 19.34
CA ASP A 251 -9.76 7.28 19.41
C ASP A 251 -11.02 6.85 20.17
N GLY A 252 -10.96 6.89 21.51
CA GLY A 252 -12.13 6.78 22.41
C GLY A 252 -13.23 5.79 22.00
N LEU A 253 -12.88 4.68 21.35
CA LEU A 253 -13.82 3.70 20.80
C LEU A 253 -14.44 2.90 21.93
N LYS A 254 -15.78 2.94 21.99
CA LYS A 254 -16.54 2.31 23.09
C LYS A 254 -16.26 0.81 23.19
N GLY A 255 -15.91 0.34 24.39
CA GLY A 255 -15.63 -1.06 24.69
C GLY A 255 -14.28 -1.57 24.18
N LEU A 256 -13.49 -0.74 23.52
CA LEU A 256 -12.14 -1.09 23.10
C LEU A 256 -11.16 -1.16 24.28
N PRO A 257 -11.16 -0.22 25.25
CA PRO A 257 -10.30 -0.32 26.43
C PRO A 257 -10.51 -1.63 27.22
N ASP A 258 -11.76 -2.04 27.44
CA ASP A 258 -12.09 -3.29 28.12
C ASP A 258 -11.53 -4.50 27.37
N ALA A 259 -11.77 -4.56 26.05
CA ALA A 259 -11.27 -5.65 25.21
C ALA A 259 -9.72 -5.71 25.15
N ILE A 260 -9.02 -4.56 25.20
CA ILE A 260 -7.56 -4.51 25.29
C ILE A 260 -7.11 -5.11 26.63
N GLY A 261 -7.75 -4.76 27.74
CA GLY A 261 -7.45 -5.29 29.07
C GLY A 261 -7.65 -6.82 29.17
N ASP A 262 -8.64 -7.36 28.46
CA ASP A 262 -8.89 -8.80 28.41
C ASP A 262 -7.82 -9.55 27.59
N VAL A 263 -7.39 -9.00 26.45
CA VAL A 263 -6.48 -9.68 25.52
C VAL A 263 -5.01 -9.42 25.88
N TRP A 264 -4.68 -8.19 26.24
CA TRP A 264 -3.33 -7.78 26.68
C TRP A 264 -3.38 -7.05 28.01
N PRO A 265 -3.45 -7.78 29.14
CA PRO A 265 -3.68 -7.19 30.48
C PRO A 265 -2.62 -6.17 30.91
N GLN A 266 -1.43 -6.21 30.34
CA GLN A 266 -0.34 -5.28 30.63
C GLN A 266 -0.27 -4.10 29.65
N ALA A 267 -1.13 -4.04 28.64
CA ALA A 267 -1.15 -2.95 27.70
C ALA A 267 -1.73 -1.68 28.32
N ILE A 268 -1.11 -0.56 28.04
CA ILE A 268 -1.59 0.75 28.48
C ILE A 268 -2.43 1.33 27.36
N VAL A 269 -3.69 1.64 27.66
CA VAL A 269 -4.59 2.32 26.71
C VAL A 269 -4.30 3.81 26.75
N GLN A 270 -4.07 4.39 25.58
CA GLN A 270 -3.79 5.80 25.42
C GLN A 270 -4.76 6.44 24.45
N THR A 271 -5.52 7.43 24.89
CA THR A 271 -6.33 8.24 23.98
C THR A 271 -5.45 9.05 23.02
N CYS A 272 -5.79 9.02 21.74
CA CYS A 272 -5.10 9.83 20.73
C CYS A 272 -5.27 11.33 21.00
N VAL A 273 -4.21 11.99 21.43
CA VAL A 273 -4.21 13.43 21.78
C VAL A 273 -4.66 14.30 20.61
N LEU A 274 -4.25 13.96 19.37
CA LEU A 274 -4.65 14.72 18.18
C LEU A 274 -6.15 14.61 17.90
N HIS A 275 -6.74 13.42 18.09
CA HIS A 275 -8.19 13.24 17.96
C HIS A 275 -8.95 13.99 19.06
N LEU A 276 -8.46 13.94 20.29
CA LEU A 276 -9.05 14.69 21.40
C LEU A 276 -9.09 16.19 21.10
N ILE A 277 -7.98 16.76 20.61
CA ILE A 277 -7.91 18.18 20.19
C ILE A 277 -8.87 18.46 19.02
N ARG A 278 -8.88 17.61 17.98
CA ARG A 278 -9.79 17.78 16.83
C ARG A 278 -11.26 17.71 17.24
N ASN A 279 -11.59 16.79 18.12
CA ASN A 279 -12.94 16.65 18.65
C ASN A 279 -13.35 17.87 19.46
N SER A 280 -12.42 18.49 20.19
CA SER A 280 -12.67 19.77 20.88
C SER A 280 -13.13 20.87 19.91
N PHE A 281 -12.46 21.00 18.76
CA PHE A 281 -12.84 22.00 17.74
C PHE A 281 -14.22 21.77 17.12
N ARG A 282 -14.73 20.53 17.10
CA ARG A 282 -16.10 20.24 16.59
C ARG A 282 -17.21 20.87 17.42
N TYR A 283 -16.93 21.14 18.69
CA TYR A 283 -17.87 21.80 19.61
C TYR A 283 -17.71 23.30 19.69
N ALA A 284 -16.70 23.88 19.02
CA ALA A 284 -16.40 25.29 19.06
C ALA A 284 -16.67 26.00 17.73
N SER A 285 -17.04 27.29 17.81
CA SER A 285 -17.07 28.16 16.65
C SER A 285 -15.68 28.29 16.01
N ARG A 286 -15.62 28.41 14.69
CA ARG A 286 -14.35 28.62 13.96
C ARG A 286 -13.61 29.88 14.40
N ALA A 287 -14.32 30.92 14.83
CA ALA A 287 -13.75 32.15 15.34
C ALA A 287 -12.88 31.93 16.59
N ASP A 288 -13.22 30.92 17.39
CA ASP A 288 -12.53 30.64 18.65
C ASP A 288 -11.43 29.59 18.53
N TRP A 289 -11.29 28.90 17.39
CA TRP A 289 -10.34 27.78 17.21
C TRP A 289 -8.90 28.17 17.53
N ALA A 290 -8.44 29.35 17.07
CA ALA A 290 -7.07 29.79 17.28
C ALA A 290 -6.75 30.02 18.76
N GLN A 291 -7.71 30.62 19.51
CA GLN A 291 -7.54 30.85 20.93
C GLN A 291 -7.70 29.55 21.72
N LEU A 292 -8.68 28.74 21.39
CA LEU A 292 -8.88 27.42 22.01
C LEU A 292 -7.65 26.52 21.84
N ALA A 293 -7.00 26.53 20.66
CA ALA A 293 -5.77 25.79 20.42
C ALA A 293 -4.62 26.22 21.35
N LYS A 294 -4.50 27.56 21.60
CA LYS A 294 -3.51 28.09 22.54
C LYS A 294 -3.80 27.64 23.97
N ASP A 295 -5.05 27.69 24.37
CA ASP A 295 -5.49 27.38 25.74
C ASP A 295 -5.50 25.87 26.02
N LEU A 296 -5.69 25.03 25.01
CA LEU A 296 -5.55 23.57 25.11
C LEU A 296 -4.09 23.10 25.21
N ARG A 297 -3.15 23.87 24.62
CA ARG A 297 -1.75 23.45 24.55
C ARG A 297 -1.12 23.16 25.92
N PRO A 298 -1.30 23.96 26.97
CA PRO A 298 -0.76 23.68 28.30
C PRO A 298 -1.20 22.33 28.85
N VAL A 299 -2.42 21.90 28.59
CA VAL A 299 -2.98 20.62 29.07
C VAL A 299 -2.14 19.44 28.56
N TYR A 300 -1.91 19.35 27.24
CA TYR A 300 -1.22 18.18 26.66
C TYR A 300 0.31 18.35 26.55
N SER A 301 0.86 19.54 26.80
CA SER A 301 2.30 19.77 26.85
C SER A 301 2.86 19.81 28.28
N ALA A 302 2.03 19.62 29.28
CA ALA A 302 2.42 19.63 30.67
C ALA A 302 3.51 18.60 30.99
N ALA A 303 4.38 18.94 31.91
CA ALA A 303 5.44 18.03 32.37
C ALA A 303 4.91 16.95 33.33
N THR A 304 3.86 17.27 34.09
CA THR A 304 3.25 16.39 35.09
C THR A 304 1.73 16.38 34.99
N GLU A 305 1.09 15.34 35.52
CA GLU A 305 -0.36 15.26 35.61
C GLU A 305 -0.98 16.43 36.39
N GLN A 306 -0.35 16.82 37.50
CA GLN A 306 -0.80 17.95 38.31
C GLN A 306 -0.84 19.27 37.52
N ALA A 307 0.21 19.53 36.73
CA ALA A 307 0.27 20.72 35.87
C ALA A 307 -0.77 20.64 34.74
N ALA A 308 -0.98 19.45 34.17
CA ALA A 308 -2.01 19.26 33.15
C ALA A 308 -3.41 19.47 33.72
N LYS A 309 -3.67 18.99 34.94
CA LYS A 309 -4.94 19.18 35.63
C LYS A 309 -5.21 20.65 35.91
N ALA A 310 -4.23 21.39 36.43
CA ALA A 310 -4.35 22.83 36.64
C ALA A 310 -4.65 23.57 35.32
N ALA A 311 -3.98 23.22 34.23
CA ALA A 311 -4.26 23.80 32.91
C ALA A 311 -5.66 23.45 32.38
N LEU A 312 -6.20 22.26 32.70
CA LEU A 312 -7.57 21.88 32.37
C LEU A 312 -8.59 22.69 33.19
N ASP A 313 -8.30 22.93 34.48
CA ASP A 313 -9.17 23.73 35.34
C ASP A 313 -9.20 25.22 34.86
N GLU A 314 -8.06 25.77 34.40
CA GLU A 314 -8.01 27.06 33.74
C GLU A 314 -8.81 27.12 32.43
N LEU A 315 -8.73 26.04 31.62
CA LEU A 315 -9.51 25.88 30.39
C LEU A 315 -11.01 25.86 30.73
N GLU A 316 -11.40 25.13 31.75
CA GLU A 316 -12.79 25.05 32.23
C GLU A 316 -13.29 26.40 32.72
N ALA A 317 -12.53 27.12 33.50
CA ALA A 317 -12.87 28.47 33.96
C ALA A 317 -13.09 29.45 32.81
N LYS A 318 -12.34 29.29 31.70
CA LYS A 318 -12.43 30.18 30.55
C LYS A 318 -13.51 29.80 29.54
N TRP A 319 -13.68 28.50 29.29
CA TRP A 319 -14.49 28.00 28.19
C TRP A 319 -15.69 27.15 28.63
N GLY A 320 -15.75 26.77 29.92
CA GLY A 320 -16.75 25.83 30.46
C GLY A 320 -18.18 26.29 30.29
N GLU A 321 -18.44 27.60 30.50
CA GLU A 321 -19.77 28.17 30.28
C GLU A 321 -20.17 28.17 28.81
N ARG A 322 -19.23 28.53 27.92
CA ARG A 322 -19.48 28.67 26.49
C ARG A 322 -19.44 27.34 25.72
N TYR A 323 -18.57 26.46 26.10
CA TYR A 323 -18.35 25.15 25.44
C TYR A 323 -18.26 23.99 26.44
N PRO A 324 -19.31 23.72 27.21
CA PRO A 324 -19.29 22.68 28.26
C PRO A 324 -19.04 21.28 27.69
N ALA A 325 -19.34 21.03 26.43
CA ALA A 325 -19.08 19.77 25.75
C ALA A 325 -17.58 19.48 25.59
N ILE A 326 -16.73 20.51 25.43
CA ILE A 326 -15.28 20.36 25.36
C ILE A 326 -14.74 19.91 26.71
N ILE A 327 -15.21 20.53 27.78
CA ILE A 327 -14.74 20.20 29.13
C ILE A 327 -15.13 18.76 29.49
N ARG A 328 -16.41 18.37 29.24
CA ARG A 328 -16.84 16.98 29.41
C ARG A 328 -16.01 16.00 28.58
N LEU A 329 -15.66 16.35 27.34
CA LEU A 329 -14.83 15.50 26.50
C LEU A 329 -13.47 15.22 27.14
N TRP A 330 -12.80 16.22 27.69
CA TRP A 330 -11.49 16.08 28.35
C TRP A 330 -11.59 15.35 29.68
N HIS A 331 -12.62 15.62 30.51
CA HIS A 331 -12.84 14.86 31.74
C HIS A 331 -13.10 13.38 31.49
N ASN A 332 -13.92 13.06 30.48
CA ASN A 332 -14.21 11.67 30.13
C ASN A 332 -13.00 10.93 29.58
N ALA A 333 -12.13 11.62 28.84
CA ALA A 333 -10.91 11.02 28.28
C ALA A 333 -9.71 11.05 29.25
N TRP A 334 -9.85 11.67 30.43
CA TRP A 334 -8.75 11.92 31.36
C TRP A 334 -8.02 10.63 31.77
N PRO A 335 -8.68 9.53 32.14
CA PRO A 335 -8.00 8.31 32.56
C PRO A 335 -7.09 7.73 31.49
N GLU A 336 -7.54 7.74 30.23
CA GLU A 336 -6.75 7.25 29.09
C GLU A 336 -5.80 8.31 28.51
N PHE A 337 -5.93 9.59 28.91
CA PHE A 337 -5.01 10.66 28.53
C PHE A 337 -3.81 10.73 29.48
N VAL A 338 -4.00 10.59 30.78
CA VAL A 338 -2.96 10.76 31.83
C VAL A 338 -1.70 9.94 31.58
N PRO A 339 -1.74 8.66 31.13
CA PRO A 339 -0.54 7.87 30.89
C PRO A 339 0.48 8.55 29.98
N PHE A 340 0.00 9.35 29.00
CA PHE A 340 0.84 10.15 28.11
C PHE A 340 1.83 11.04 28.87
N LEU A 341 1.41 11.62 29.97
CA LEU A 341 2.19 12.57 30.76
C LEU A 341 3.31 11.91 31.55
N SER A 342 3.23 10.59 31.80
CA SER A 342 4.24 9.82 32.53
C SER A 342 5.42 9.40 31.67
N TYR A 343 5.28 9.47 30.32
CA TYR A 343 6.33 9.01 29.41
C TYR A 343 7.40 10.06 29.16
N SER A 344 8.60 9.57 28.80
CA SER A 344 9.70 10.41 28.33
C SER A 344 9.33 11.16 27.04
N PRO A 345 10.00 12.28 26.72
CA PRO A 345 9.73 13.04 25.49
C PRO A 345 9.85 12.21 24.21
N GLU A 346 10.73 11.20 24.20
CA GLU A 346 10.94 10.29 23.07
C GLU A 346 9.70 9.44 22.82
N ILE A 347 9.13 8.81 23.86
CA ILE A 347 7.90 8.02 23.78
C ILE A 347 6.72 8.94 23.45
N ARG A 348 6.58 10.07 24.15
CA ARG A 348 5.50 11.04 23.88
C ARG A 348 5.48 11.47 22.41
N ARG A 349 6.64 11.70 21.79
CA ARG A 349 6.73 12.08 20.36
C ARG A 349 6.17 11.01 19.44
N ILE A 350 6.35 9.73 19.77
CA ILE A 350 5.84 8.62 18.97
C ILE A 350 4.32 8.52 19.09
N ILE A 351 3.81 8.45 20.33
CA ILE A 351 2.38 8.26 20.61
C ILE A 351 1.54 9.52 20.34
N TYR A 352 2.15 10.72 20.44
CA TYR A 352 1.49 11.98 20.07
C TYR A 352 1.32 12.10 18.55
N SER A 353 2.35 11.75 17.79
CA SER A 353 2.31 11.87 16.34
C SER A 353 1.69 10.62 15.73
N THR A 354 0.37 10.64 15.51
CA THR A 354 -0.33 9.63 14.70
C THR A 354 0.08 9.65 13.22
N ASN A 355 1.21 10.30 12.87
CA ASN A 355 1.74 10.37 11.50
C ASN A 355 1.85 8.99 10.83
N ALA A 356 2.04 7.93 11.63
CA ALA A 356 2.04 6.56 11.14
C ALA A 356 0.73 6.21 10.44
N ILE A 357 -0.38 6.36 11.14
CA ILE A 357 -1.71 6.01 10.64
C ILE A 357 -2.33 7.14 9.80
N GLU A 358 -2.07 8.41 10.14
CA GLU A 358 -2.60 9.56 9.39
C GLU A 358 -2.08 9.64 7.96
N SER A 359 -0.79 9.37 7.73
CA SER A 359 -0.21 9.34 6.39
C SER A 359 -0.85 8.26 5.52
N MET A 360 -1.16 7.10 6.10
CA MET A 360 -1.88 6.02 5.45
C MET A 360 -3.34 6.42 5.18
N HIS A 361 -4.04 6.95 6.17
CA HIS A 361 -5.41 7.42 6.01
C HIS A 361 -5.54 8.55 4.97
N ALA A 362 -4.53 9.40 4.82
CA ALA A 362 -4.50 10.41 3.74
C ALA A 362 -4.51 9.75 2.35
N ARG A 363 -3.78 8.65 2.16
CA ARG A 363 -3.76 7.87 0.91
C ARG A 363 -5.06 7.10 0.71
N PHE A 364 -5.58 6.48 1.76
CA PHE A 364 -6.90 5.84 1.73
C PHE A 364 -7.99 6.82 1.32
N ARG A 365 -8.04 8.03 1.91
CA ARG A 365 -9.01 9.06 1.53
C ARG A 365 -8.90 9.46 0.07
N ARG A 366 -7.69 9.51 -0.49
CA ARG A 366 -7.49 9.79 -1.92
C ARG A 366 -8.11 8.69 -2.78
N ALA A 367 -7.81 7.42 -2.49
CA ALA A 367 -8.34 6.28 -3.21
C ALA A 367 -9.88 6.14 -3.08
N ILE A 368 -10.43 6.44 -1.90
CA ILE A 368 -11.87 6.41 -1.62
C ILE A 368 -12.60 7.53 -2.38
N ARG A 369 -12.06 8.76 -2.37
CA ARG A 369 -12.69 9.93 -3.03
C ARG A 369 -12.87 9.71 -4.52
N ALA A 370 -11.90 9.11 -5.20
CA ALA A 370 -11.97 8.82 -6.62
C ALA A 370 -13.13 7.88 -6.98
N ARG A 371 -13.55 6.99 -6.05
CA ARG A 371 -14.58 5.98 -6.31
C ARG A 371 -15.98 6.37 -5.88
N GLY A 372 -16.13 7.38 -5.03
CA GLY A 372 -17.42 7.83 -4.50
C GLY A 372 -18.07 6.83 -3.54
N HIS A 373 -18.40 5.62 -3.98
CA HIS A 373 -18.91 4.52 -3.15
C HIS A 373 -18.44 3.15 -3.69
N PHE A 374 -18.46 2.14 -2.82
CA PHE A 374 -18.10 0.76 -3.17
C PHE A 374 -19.36 -0.11 -3.25
N PRO A 375 -19.40 -1.11 -4.16
CA PRO A 375 -20.54 -2.00 -4.29
C PRO A 375 -20.73 -2.94 -3.10
N ASN A 376 -19.66 -3.29 -2.40
CA ASN A 376 -19.64 -4.17 -1.23
C ASN A 376 -18.36 -3.96 -0.39
N GLU A 377 -18.29 -4.63 0.76
CA GLU A 377 -17.16 -4.55 1.69
C GLU A 377 -15.86 -5.06 1.07
N GLN A 378 -15.91 -6.17 0.34
CA GLN A 378 -14.73 -6.75 -0.32
C GLN A 378 -14.08 -5.77 -1.30
N ALA A 379 -14.89 -5.03 -2.08
CA ALA A 379 -14.37 -4.01 -3.00
C ALA A 379 -13.70 -2.85 -2.25
N ALA A 380 -14.22 -2.46 -1.08
CA ALA A 380 -13.59 -1.45 -0.24
C ALA A 380 -12.25 -1.96 0.34
N LEU A 381 -12.24 -3.15 0.94
CA LEU A 381 -11.04 -3.76 1.50
C LEU A 381 -9.96 -3.98 0.42
N LYS A 382 -10.35 -4.46 -0.77
CA LYS A 382 -9.45 -4.58 -1.92
C LYS A 382 -8.79 -3.25 -2.28
N CYS A 383 -9.56 -2.17 -2.34
CA CYS A 383 -9.04 -0.84 -2.63
C CYS A 383 -8.02 -0.35 -1.58
N LEU A 384 -8.33 -0.56 -0.29
CA LEU A 384 -7.46 -0.16 0.80
C LEU A 384 -6.20 -1.03 0.85
N TYR A 385 -6.32 -2.34 0.64
CA TYR A 385 -5.19 -3.25 0.56
C TYR A 385 -4.24 -2.90 -0.60
N LEU A 386 -4.76 -2.63 -1.80
CA LEU A 386 -3.95 -2.16 -2.92
C LEU A 386 -3.18 -0.88 -2.58
N THR A 387 -3.80 0.02 -1.82
CA THR A 387 -3.12 1.23 -1.33
C THR A 387 -1.99 0.88 -0.37
N ILE A 388 -2.19 -0.08 0.55
CA ILE A 388 -1.13 -0.59 1.46
C ILE A 388 0.01 -1.20 0.64
N ARG A 389 -0.31 -2.09 -0.29
CA ARG A 389 0.65 -2.75 -1.18
C ARG A 389 1.50 -1.74 -1.96
N SER A 390 0.93 -0.63 -2.40
CA SER A 390 1.67 0.43 -3.12
C SER A 390 2.69 1.18 -2.25
N LEU A 391 2.58 1.09 -0.92
CA LEU A 391 3.49 1.71 0.03
C LEU A 391 4.69 0.84 0.35
N ASP A 392 4.56 -0.45 0.15
CA ASP A 392 5.58 -1.45 0.40
C ASP A 392 5.74 -2.37 -0.80
N PRO A 393 6.77 -2.12 -1.64
CA PRO A 393 7.06 -2.97 -2.80
C PRO A 393 7.37 -4.42 -2.42
N THR A 394 7.74 -4.70 -1.16
CA THR A 394 8.03 -6.06 -0.68
C THR A 394 6.78 -6.89 -0.41
N GLY A 395 5.59 -6.26 -0.43
CA GLY A 395 4.29 -6.90 -0.21
C GLY A 395 4.04 -7.36 1.24
N ARG A 396 4.95 -7.04 2.16
CA ARG A 396 4.83 -7.42 3.59
C ARG A 396 3.97 -6.44 4.39
N GLY A 397 3.64 -5.26 3.82
CA GLY A 397 2.90 -4.21 4.52
C GLY A 397 3.76 -3.43 5.52
N ARG A 398 5.07 -3.65 5.52
CA ARG A 398 6.02 -3.01 6.44
C ARG A 398 6.71 -1.83 5.77
N GLN A 399 6.64 -0.66 6.38
CA GLN A 399 7.38 0.52 5.96
C GLN A 399 8.35 0.96 7.06
N ARG A 400 9.63 0.97 6.76
CA ARG A 400 10.65 1.43 7.69
C ARG A 400 10.41 2.88 8.12
N TRP A 401 10.28 3.11 9.40
CA TRP A 401 10.22 4.45 9.96
C TRP A 401 11.63 5.05 10.02
N SER A 402 11.77 6.33 9.64
CA SER A 402 13.05 7.01 9.60
C SER A 402 13.74 7.06 10.97
N ASN A 403 15.04 7.41 11.01
CA ASN A 403 16.01 7.47 12.12
C ASN A 403 15.53 8.02 13.50
N ARG A 404 14.29 8.48 13.64
CA ARG A 404 13.71 9.00 14.87
C ARG A 404 13.27 7.92 15.86
N TRP A 405 13.22 6.67 15.42
CA TRP A 405 12.72 5.56 16.24
C TRP A 405 13.76 5.00 17.22
N LYS A 406 15.04 4.97 16.86
CA LYS A 406 16.09 4.41 17.71
C LYS A 406 16.14 4.99 19.14
N PRO A 407 16.09 6.34 19.37
CA PRO A 407 16.03 6.87 20.70
C PRO A 407 14.77 6.46 21.48
N ALA A 408 13.64 6.34 20.78
CA ALA A 408 12.40 5.92 21.40
C ALA A 408 12.42 4.44 21.80
N LEU A 409 13.02 3.54 20.99
CA LEU A 409 13.18 2.13 21.35
C LEU A 409 13.92 1.94 22.66
N ASN A 410 15.01 2.66 22.87
CA ASN A 410 15.74 2.63 24.13
C ASN A 410 14.85 3.11 25.30
N ALA A 411 14.10 4.18 25.10
CA ALA A 411 13.15 4.67 26.11
C ALA A 411 12.02 3.67 26.39
N PHE A 412 11.51 2.99 25.36
CA PHE A 412 10.54 1.91 25.52
C PHE A 412 11.14 0.72 26.28
N ALA A 413 12.36 0.29 25.95
CA ALA A 413 13.02 -0.82 26.64
C ALA A 413 13.24 -0.53 28.13
N VAL A 414 13.56 0.71 28.49
CA VAL A 414 13.69 1.15 29.90
C VAL A 414 12.32 1.22 30.59
N THR A 415 11.30 1.79 29.91
CA THR A 415 9.98 1.99 30.50
C THR A 415 9.21 0.66 30.65
N PHE A 416 9.41 -0.28 29.73
CA PHE A 416 8.75 -1.58 29.69
C PHE A 416 9.79 -2.72 29.83
N GLU A 417 10.62 -2.62 30.86
CA GLU A 417 11.69 -3.60 31.14
C GLU A 417 11.17 -5.04 31.16
N GLY A 418 11.86 -5.94 30.50
CA GLY A 418 11.51 -7.36 30.40
C GLY A 418 10.40 -7.70 29.40
N ARG A 419 9.76 -6.70 28.76
CA ARG A 419 8.74 -6.91 27.73
C ARG A 419 9.23 -6.73 26.31
N ILE A 420 10.26 -5.89 26.15
CA ILE A 420 10.91 -5.61 24.86
C ILE A 420 12.32 -6.14 24.91
N GLU A 421 12.60 -7.24 24.23
CA GLU A 421 13.95 -7.72 24.03
C GLU A 421 14.64 -6.80 23.01
N THR A 422 15.64 -6.05 23.46
CA THR A 422 16.50 -5.31 22.54
C THR A 422 17.32 -6.31 21.73
N ILE A 423 17.08 -6.39 20.44
CA ILE A 423 17.96 -7.09 19.52
C ILE A 423 19.27 -6.31 19.46
N ASN A 424 20.33 -6.88 20.11
CA ASN A 424 21.69 -6.39 20.05
C ASN A 424 22.29 -6.50 18.65
#